data_7d11770c8007fb0072cbcc6fcd32f0d7
#
_entry.id   7d11770c8007fb0072cbcc6fcd32f0d7
#
_cell.length_a   1.000
_cell.length_b   1.000
_cell.length_c   1.000
_cell.angle_alpha   90.00
_cell.angle_beta   90.00
_cell.angle_gamma   90.00
#
_symmetry.space_group_name_H-M   'P 1'
#
loop_
_entity.id
_entity.type
_entity.pdbx_description
1 polymer ?
#
loop_
_entity_poly.entity_id
_entity_poly.type
_entity_poly.pdbx_seq_one_letter_code
_entity_poly.pdbx_strand_id
1 'polypeptide(L)'
;YNETRLKDKENSMVKDFLPISREDMKKRGWQQCDFVYICGDAYVDHSSFGMAIITRLLESRGYKVGIIAQPDWKKKESITILGEPRLGFLVSAGNMDSMVNHYTVNKKHRKNDAYSPGGKMGMRPDYATIVYCNLIRQTYKKTPIIIGGIEASLRRMSHYDYWSDKMKHSILIDSGADIISYGMGEHSIVEIAEALEAGIDVKDLSLIHISEPTRLDVI
;
A
#
# COMPACT_ATOMS: atom_id res chain seq x y z
N TYR A 1 12.84 -9.84 39.69
CA TYR A 1 11.37 -9.68 39.53
C TYR A 1 11.00 -8.49 38.62
N ASN A 2 11.80 -7.41 38.60
CA ASN A 2 11.54 -6.24 37.76
C ASN A 2 12.01 -6.41 36.29
N GLU A 3 13.13 -7.10 36.06
CA GLU A 3 13.67 -7.28 34.71
C GLU A 3 12.82 -8.22 33.85
N THR A 4 12.25 -9.27 34.43
CA THR A 4 11.34 -10.19 33.72
C THR A 4 10.04 -9.45 33.30
N ARG A 5 9.51 -8.63 34.18
CA ARG A 5 8.30 -7.84 33.93
C ARG A 5 8.51 -6.72 32.89
N LEU A 6 9.72 -6.16 32.80
CA LEU A 6 10.12 -5.19 31.77
C LEU A 6 10.28 -5.88 30.42
N LYS A 7 10.94 -7.05 30.38
CA LYS A 7 11.06 -7.85 29.15
C LYS A 7 9.72 -8.37 28.64
N ASP A 8 8.80 -8.74 29.54
CA ASP A 8 7.45 -9.16 29.16
C ASP A 8 6.61 -7.98 28.64
N LYS A 9 6.76 -6.77 29.20
CA LYS A 9 6.16 -5.55 28.68
C LYS A 9 6.76 -5.12 27.36
N GLU A 10 8.08 -5.16 27.19
CA GLU A 10 8.73 -4.88 25.91
C GLU A 10 8.33 -5.90 24.84
N ASN A 11 8.23 -7.17 25.19
CA ASN A 11 7.78 -8.23 24.29
C ASN A 11 6.28 -8.11 23.94
N SER A 12 5.44 -7.60 24.85
CA SER A 12 4.03 -7.32 24.56
C SER A 12 3.87 -6.08 23.68
N MET A 13 4.62 -5.01 23.93
CA MET A 13 4.60 -3.80 23.11
C MET A 13 5.09 -4.05 21.68
N VAL A 14 6.07 -4.93 21.50
CA VAL A 14 6.59 -5.30 20.16
C VAL A 14 5.56 -6.08 19.34
N LYS A 15 4.61 -6.77 19.99
CA LYS A 15 3.49 -7.45 19.30
C LYS A 15 2.40 -6.47 18.83
N ASP A 16 2.37 -5.25 19.37
CA ASP A 16 1.33 -4.27 19.06
C ASP A 16 1.57 -3.49 17.75
N PHE A 17 2.82 -3.44 17.27
CA PHE A 17 3.17 -2.74 16.02
C PHE A 17 3.44 -3.73 14.89
N LEU A 18 2.94 -3.40 13.69
CA LEU A 18 3.25 -4.17 12.49
C LEU A 18 4.73 -4.02 12.11
N PRO A 19 5.37 -5.08 11.59
CA PRO A 19 6.78 -5.04 11.23
C PRO A 19 7.07 -4.03 10.11
N ILE A 20 8.12 -3.23 10.33
CA ILE A 20 8.69 -2.31 9.34
C ILE A 20 10.12 -2.68 8.98
N SER A 21 10.67 -3.69 9.65
CA SER A 21 12.02 -4.20 9.44
C SER A 21 12.08 -5.72 9.57
N ARG A 22 13.16 -6.32 9.07
CA ARG A 22 13.41 -7.77 9.28
C ARG A 22 13.65 -8.13 10.74
N GLU A 23 14.12 -7.20 11.55
CA GLU A 23 14.30 -7.39 12.98
C GLU A 23 12.94 -7.53 13.69
N ASP A 24 11.97 -6.69 13.30
CA ASP A 24 10.61 -6.77 13.84
C ASP A 24 9.92 -8.08 13.44
N MET A 25 10.15 -8.54 12.20
CA MET A 25 9.69 -9.85 11.76
C MET A 25 10.28 -10.97 12.61
N LYS A 26 11.59 -10.92 12.88
CA LYS A 26 12.28 -11.92 13.73
C LYS A 26 11.74 -11.93 15.17
N LYS A 27 11.47 -10.75 15.77
CA LYS A 27 10.86 -10.65 17.11
C LYS A 27 9.47 -11.31 17.17
N ARG A 28 8.73 -11.31 16.05
CA ARG A 28 7.45 -12.01 15.90
C ARG A 28 7.60 -13.48 15.51
N GLY A 29 8.81 -13.98 15.29
CA GLY A 29 9.09 -15.33 14.79
C GLY A 29 8.71 -15.54 13.32
N TRP A 30 8.64 -14.46 12.53
CA TRP A 30 8.29 -14.53 11.12
C TRP A 30 9.54 -14.57 10.25
N GLN A 31 9.56 -15.50 9.30
CA GLN A 31 10.59 -15.58 8.27
C GLN A 31 10.16 -14.83 7.00
N GLN A 32 8.86 -14.78 6.74
CA GLN A 32 8.25 -14.16 5.56
C GLN A 32 6.91 -13.54 5.95
N CYS A 33 6.57 -12.41 5.32
CA CYS A 33 5.22 -11.83 5.38
C CYS A 33 4.31 -12.51 4.36
N ASP A 34 3.02 -12.55 4.64
CA ASP A 34 2.00 -12.92 3.64
C ASP A 34 1.76 -11.74 2.71
N PHE A 35 1.65 -10.55 3.27
CA PHE A 35 1.54 -9.31 2.51
C PHE A 35 2.58 -8.27 2.97
N VAL A 36 3.05 -7.48 2.01
CA VAL A 36 3.86 -6.27 2.29
C VAL A 36 3.11 -5.07 1.73
N TYR A 37 2.76 -4.14 2.62
CA TYR A 37 2.08 -2.89 2.24
C TYR A 37 3.10 -1.79 2.00
N ILE A 38 3.10 -1.23 0.80
CA ILE A 38 3.93 -0.07 0.41
C ILE A 38 3.03 1.16 0.36
N CYS A 39 3.37 2.17 1.16
CA CYS A 39 2.61 3.41 1.29
C CYS A 39 3.47 4.62 0.90
N GLY A 40 2.88 5.56 0.17
CA GLY A 40 3.54 6.84 -0.12
C GLY A 40 3.65 7.78 1.08
N ASP A 41 2.84 7.57 2.11
CA ASP A 41 2.92 8.33 3.35
C ASP A 41 3.96 7.74 4.30
N ALA A 42 4.66 8.60 5.03
CA ALA A 42 5.51 8.20 6.15
C ALA A 42 4.68 8.02 7.43
N TYR A 43 5.30 7.43 8.45
CA TYR A 43 4.79 7.45 9.81
C TYR A 43 5.08 8.82 10.44
N VAL A 44 4.16 9.75 10.25
CA VAL A 44 4.20 11.09 10.85
C VAL A 44 2.90 11.35 11.59
N ASP A 45 2.89 12.37 12.45
CA ASP A 45 1.68 12.77 13.18
C ASP A 45 0.69 13.46 12.23
N HIS A 46 0.05 12.67 11.40
CA HIS A 46 -0.98 13.08 10.45
C HIS A 46 -1.96 11.93 10.20
N SER A 47 -3.21 12.26 9.93
CA SER A 47 -4.25 11.28 9.64
C SER A 47 -3.98 10.54 8.32
N SER A 48 -3.48 9.32 8.42
CA SER A 48 -3.28 8.40 7.28
C SER A 48 -3.81 7.02 7.67
N PHE A 49 -5.14 6.87 7.69
CA PHE A 49 -5.80 5.70 8.26
C PHE A 49 -5.89 4.51 7.30
N GLY A 50 -5.93 4.74 5.99
CA GLY A 50 -6.18 3.68 5.01
C GLY A 50 -5.20 2.51 5.12
N MET A 51 -3.90 2.80 5.23
CA MET A 51 -2.88 1.78 5.44
C MET A 51 -3.10 1.02 6.76
N ALA A 52 -3.36 1.75 7.85
CA ALA A 52 -3.55 1.15 9.17
C ALA A 52 -4.80 0.25 9.20
N ILE A 53 -5.90 0.68 8.60
CA ILE A 53 -7.16 -0.08 8.54
C ILE A 53 -6.93 -1.40 7.78
N ILE A 54 -6.42 -1.33 6.57
CA ILE A 54 -6.23 -2.51 5.70
C ILE A 54 -5.24 -3.51 6.33
N THR A 55 -4.11 -3.02 6.83
CA THR A 55 -3.09 -3.91 7.41
C THR A 55 -3.55 -4.56 8.70
N ARG A 56 -4.26 -3.83 9.58
CA ARG A 56 -4.83 -4.38 10.81
C ARG A 56 -5.99 -5.32 10.55
N LEU A 57 -6.79 -5.05 9.53
CA LEU A 57 -7.86 -5.96 9.12
C LEU A 57 -7.27 -7.31 8.68
N LEU A 58 -6.25 -7.30 7.83
CA LEU A 58 -5.58 -8.53 7.40
C LEU A 58 -4.90 -9.24 8.58
N GLU A 59 -4.22 -8.50 9.47
CA GLU A 59 -3.64 -9.07 10.69
C GLU A 59 -4.71 -9.75 11.57
N SER A 60 -5.88 -9.13 11.72
CA SER A 60 -7.00 -9.71 12.49
C SER A 60 -7.55 -11.01 11.89
N ARG A 61 -7.31 -11.23 10.61
CA ARG A 61 -7.64 -12.47 9.88
C ARG A 61 -6.51 -13.50 9.92
N GLY A 62 -5.41 -13.21 10.63
CA GLY A 62 -4.28 -14.14 10.81
C GLY A 62 -3.16 -13.98 9.79
N TYR A 63 -3.25 -13.04 8.84
CA TYR A 63 -2.19 -12.80 7.87
C TYR A 63 -1.00 -12.07 8.49
N LYS A 64 0.20 -12.43 8.08
CA LYS A 64 1.45 -11.75 8.45
C LYS A 64 1.67 -10.57 7.54
N VAL A 65 1.44 -9.36 8.05
CA VAL A 65 1.52 -8.13 7.26
C VAL A 65 2.68 -7.26 7.72
N GLY A 66 3.55 -6.88 6.79
CA GLY A 66 4.61 -5.90 7.02
C GLY A 66 4.33 -4.60 6.27
N ILE A 67 4.91 -3.50 6.74
CA ILE A 67 4.69 -2.17 6.16
C ILE A 67 6.03 -1.55 5.75
N ILE A 68 6.07 -0.98 4.55
CA ILE A 68 7.14 -0.12 4.07
C ILE A 68 6.53 1.27 3.82
N ALA A 69 6.71 2.16 4.79
CA ALA A 69 6.19 3.52 4.74
C ALA A 69 7.19 4.43 4.01
N GLN A 70 6.73 5.13 2.99
CA GLN A 70 7.49 6.10 2.18
C GLN A 70 8.89 5.60 1.79
N PRO A 71 9.00 4.50 1.02
CA PRO A 71 10.30 4.00 0.58
C PRO A 71 11.04 5.02 -0.28
N ASP A 72 12.37 5.00 -0.22
CA ASP A 72 13.20 5.83 -1.10
C ASP A 72 13.06 5.35 -2.56
N TRP A 73 12.18 6.01 -3.30
CA TRP A 73 11.83 5.64 -4.67
C TRP A 73 12.99 5.72 -5.67
N LYS A 74 14.11 6.32 -5.27
CA LYS A 74 15.35 6.38 -6.06
C LYS A 74 16.21 5.12 -5.90
N LYS A 75 15.89 4.27 -4.92
CA LYS A 75 16.61 3.05 -4.60
C LYS A 75 15.66 1.85 -4.61
N LYS A 76 15.87 0.93 -5.54
CA LYS A 76 15.03 -0.27 -5.60
C LYS A 76 15.13 -1.17 -4.35
N GLU A 77 16.24 -1.08 -3.64
CA GLU A 77 16.49 -1.83 -2.42
C GLU A 77 15.54 -1.43 -1.29
N SER A 78 14.99 -0.20 -1.34
CA SER A 78 14.08 0.32 -0.33
C SER A 78 12.76 -0.48 -0.24
N ILE A 79 12.33 -1.12 -1.31
CA ILE A 79 11.13 -1.97 -1.33
C ILE A 79 11.42 -3.43 -0.96
N THR A 80 12.68 -3.82 -0.82
CA THR A 80 13.09 -5.20 -0.52
C THR A 80 13.37 -5.45 0.95
N ILE A 81 13.18 -4.44 1.79
CA ILE A 81 13.54 -4.46 3.22
C ILE A 81 12.92 -5.66 3.94
N LEU A 82 11.66 -5.96 3.68
CA LEU A 82 10.93 -7.09 4.28
C LEU A 82 11.02 -8.39 3.48
N GLY A 83 11.63 -8.34 2.29
CA GLY A 83 11.70 -9.48 1.37
C GLY A 83 10.45 -9.65 0.52
N GLU A 84 10.38 -10.75 -0.22
CA GLU A 84 9.25 -11.12 -1.05
C GLU A 84 8.10 -11.63 -0.19
N PRO A 85 6.88 -11.08 -0.28
CA PRO A 85 5.73 -11.63 0.41
C PRO A 85 5.23 -12.93 -0.23
N ARG A 86 4.57 -13.77 0.55
CA ARG A 86 4.02 -15.05 0.09
C ARG A 86 2.83 -14.87 -0.86
N LEU A 87 1.93 -13.93 -0.56
CA LEU A 87 0.68 -13.71 -1.30
C LEU A 87 0.73 -12.50 -2.22
N GLY A 88 1.33 -11.39 -1.80
CA GLY A 88 1.42 -10.21 -2.66
C GLY A 88 1.80 -8.91 -1.99
N PHE A 89 2.06 -7.93 -2.84
CA PHE A 89 2.26 -6.54 -2.43
C PHE A 89 0.94 -5.77 -2.47
N LEU A 90 0.71 -4.94 -1.45
CA LEU A 90 -0.36 -3.95 -1.43
C LEU A 90 0.28 -2.58 -1.62
N VAL A 91 -0.22 -1.78 -2.55
CA VAL A 91 0.42 -0.50 -2.90
C VAL A 91 -0.60 0.63 -2.92
N SER A 92 -0.28 1.72 -2.24
CA SER A 92 -1.03 2.97 -2.32
C SER A 92 -0.10 4.19 -2.36
N ALA A 93 -0.60 5.28 -2.93
CA ALA A 93 0.09 6.57 -2.89
C ALA A 93 0.07 7.24 -1.51
N GLY A 94 -0.72 6.68 -0.58
CA GLY A 94 -1.01 7.27 0.73
C GLY A 94 -2.41 7.86 0.79
N ASN A 95 -2.63 8.77 1.73
CA ASN A 95 -3.92 9.39 2.01
C ASN A 95 -4.41 10.31 0.88
N MET A 96 -3.50 10.85 0.09
CA MET A 96 -3.80 11.73 -1.03
C MET A 96 -3.22 11.19 -2.33
N ASP A 97 -3.83 11.60 -3.44
CA ASP A 97 -3.21 11.49 -4.76
C ASP A 97 -1.88 12.24 -4.80
N SER A 98 -0.83 11.60 -5.29
CA SER A 98 0.53 12.15 -5.27
C SER A 98 0.65 13.46 -6.06
N MET A 99 -0.03 13.56 -7.20
CA MET A 99 0.00 14.78 -8.03
C MET A 99 -0.73 15.93 -7.35
N VAL A 100 -1.89 15.66 -6.73
CA VAL A 100 -2.63 16.66 -5.94
C VAL A 100 -1.83 17.09 -4.71
N ASN A 101 -1.10 16.18 -4.10
CA ASN A 101 -0.25 16.50 -2.94
C ASN A 101 0.96 17.35 -3.34
N HIS A 102 1.54 17.13 -4.53
CA HIS A 102 2.75 17.82 -4.97
C HIS A 102 2.50 19.15 -5.68
N TYR A 103 1.37 19.29 -6.33
CA TYR A 103 1.12 20.44 -7.20
C TYR A 103 -0.14 21.21 -6.82
N THR A 104 -0.12 22.50 -7.09
CA THR A 104 -1.32 23.35 -7.09
C THR A 104 -2.08 23.19 -8.41
N VAL A 105 -3.31 23.72 -8.47
CA VAL A 105 -4.11 23.74 -9.72
C VAL A 105 -3.36 24.44 -10.88
N ASN A 106 -2.52 25.43 -10.58
CA ASN A 106 -1.69 26.12 -11.58
C ASN A 106 -0.38 25.37 -11.89
N LYS A 107 -0.29 24.06 -11.61
CA LYS A 107 0.89 23.21 -11.86
C LYS A 107 2.18 23.67 -11.15
N LYS A 108 2.07 24.48 -10.09
CA LYS A 108 3.22 24.90 -9.28
C LYS A 108 3.45 23.90 -8.17
N HIS A 109 4.72 23.54 -7.93
CA HIS A 109 5.08 22.70 -6.77
C HIS A 109 4.65 23.33 -5.46
N ARG A 110 4.06 22.51 -4.59
CA ARG A 110 3.82 22.87 -3.20
C ARG A 110 5.13 22.88 -2.43
N LYS A 111 5.18 23.64 -1.34
CA LYS A 111 6.38 23.79 -0.52
C LYS A 111 6.50 22.70 0.56
N ASN A 112 5.36 22.14 0.98
CA ASN A 112 5.28 21.18 2.08
C ASN A 112 4.48 19.95 1.67
N ASP A 113 4.92 18.78 2.14
CA ASP A 113 4.17 17.53 2.14
C ASP A 113 3.89 17.13 3.59
N ALA A 114 2.63 17.27 4.03
CA ALA A 114 2.22 16.97 5.40
C ALA A 114 2.40 15.49 5.78
N TYR A 115 2.54 14.61 4.80
CA TYR A 115 2.70 13.16 4.97
C TYR A 115 4.18 12.71 4.91
N SER A 116 5.10 13.66 4.90
CA SER A 116 6.54 13.39 4.90
C SER A 116 7.20 13.95 6.17
N PRO A 117 8.29 13.34 6.67
CA PRO A 117 9.00 13.82 7.85
C PRO A 117 9.44 15.28 7.70
N GLY A 118 9.06 16.10 8.68
CA GLY A 118 9.35 17.54 8.68
C GLY A 118 8.68 18.32 7.55
N GLY A 119 7.64 17.78 6.93
CA GLY A 119 6.96 18.41 5.79
C GLY A 119 7.79 18.47 4.51
N LYS A 120 8.81 17.65 4.39
CA LYS A 120 9.80 17.72 3.30
C LYS A 120 9.22 17.20 1.99
N MET A 121 9.26 18.05 0.95
CA MET A 121 8.87 17.67 -0.41
C MET A 121 9.88 16.74 -1.08
N GLY A 122 9.39 15.91 -2.04
CA GLY A 122 10.22 15.05 -2.88
C GLY A 122 10.60 13.70 -2.25
N MET A 123 10.07 13.39 -1.06
CA MET A 123 10.21 12.08 -0.44
C MET A 123 9.32 11.04 -1.12
N ARG A 124 8.15 11.45 -1.58
CA ARG A 124 7.23 10.67 -2.40
C ARG A 124 7.44 11.01 -3.87
N PRO A 125 7.38 10.05 -4.81
CA PRO A 125 7.43 10.34 -6.25
C PRO A 125 6.13 10.91 -6.77
N ASP A 126 6.17 11.55 -7.93
CA ASP A 126 5.01 11.79 -8.75
C ASP A 126 4.45 10.46 -9.26
N TYR A 127 3.12 10.36 -9.38
CA TYR A 127 2.44 9.10 -9.74
C TYR A 127 2.90 7.93 -8.87
N ALA A 128 2.89 8.12 -7.57
CA ALA A 128 3.54 7.26 -6.57
C ALA A 128 3.18 5.78 -6.73
N THR A 129 1.90 5.46 -6.96
CA THR A 129 1.44 4.08 -7.16
C THR A 129 2.15 3.42 -8.34
N ILE A 130 2.27 4.12 -9.48
CA ILE A 130 2.94 3.60 -10.69
C ILE A 130 4.42 3.38 -10.41
N VAL A 131 5.08 4.35 -9.77
CA VAL A 131 6.52 4.26 -9.49
C VAL A 131 6.82 3.09 -8.54
N TYR A 132 6.05 2.93 -7.48
CA TYR A 132 6.26 1.82 -6.54
C TYR A 132 6.00 0.46 -7.18
N CYS A 133 4.94 0.31 -7.99
CA CYS A 133 4.71 -0.93 -8.73
C CYS A 133 5.85 -1.26 -9.68
N ASN A 134 6.38 -0.26 -10.40
CA ASN A 134 7.53 -0.47 -11.29
C ASN A 134 8.78 -0.90 -10.52
N LEU A 135 9.05 -0.35 -9.34
CA LEU A 135 10.15 -0.79 -8.48
C LEU A 135 9.97 -2.24 -8.03
N ILE A 136 8.74 -2.63 -7.65
CA ILE A 136 8.42 -4.01 -7.29
C ILE A 136 8.70 -4.93 -8.49
N ARG A 137 8.18 -4.61 -9.68
CA ARG A 137 8.35 -5.44 -10.88
C ARG A 137 9.80 -5.61 -11.33
N GLN A 138 10.65 -4.62 -11.07
CA GLN A 138 12.09 -4.72 -11.34
C GLN A 138 12.76 -5.82 -10.50
N THR A 139 12.24 -6.11 -9.31
CA THR A 139 12.81 -7.08 -8.37
C THR A 139 12.00 -8.37 -8.34
N TYR A 140 10.67 -8.27 -8.20
CA TYR A 140 9.73 -9.37 -8.02
C TYR A 140 8.77 -9.44 -9.21
N LYS A 141 9.17 -10.16 -10.26
CA LYS A 141 8.49 -10.16 -11.56
C LYS A 141 7.11 -10.81 -11.55
N LYS A 142 6.89 -11.79 -10.66
CA LYS A 142 5.69 -12.64 -10.65
C LYS A 142 4.81 -12.49 -9.42
N THR A 143 5.30 -11.82 -8.39
CA THR A 143 4.56 -11.64 -7.15
C THR A 143 3.35 -10.74 -7.40
N PRO A 144 2.15 -11.11 -6.96
CA PRO A 144 0.95 -10.30 -7.14
C PRO A 144 1.11 -8.89 -6.59
N ILE A 145 0.59 -7.90 -7.32
CA ILE A 145 0.53 -6.50 -6.90
C ILE A 145 -0.92 -6.06 -6.93
N ILE A 146 -1.43 -5.71 -5.75
CA ILE A 146 -2.76 -5.16 -5.53
C ILE A 146 -2.62 -3.67 -5.25
N ILE A 147 -3.20 -2.84 -6.07
CA ILE A 147 -3.20 -1.38 -5.88
C ILE A 147 -4.52 -0.90 -5.32
N GLY A 148 -4.47 0.14 -4.48
CA GLY A 148 -5.65 0.72 -3.86
C GLY A 148 -5.45 2.15 -3.41
N GLY A 149 -6.39 2.65 -2.62
CA GLY A 149 -6.42 4.03 -2.14
C GLY A 149 -6.93 5.03 -3.19
N ILE A 150 -6.86 6.32 -2.84
CA ILE A 150 -7.50 7.39 -3.64
C ILE A 150 -6.89 7.54 -5.03
N GLU A 151 -5.57 7.45 -5.17
CA GLU A 151 -4.89 7.61 -6.45
C GLU A 151 -5.28 6.50 -7.43
N ALA A 152 -5.31 5.25 -6.98
CA ALA A 152 -5.74 4.12 -7.80
C ALA A 152 -7.23 4.23 -8.14
N SER A 153 -8.07 4.60 -7.18
CA SER A 153 -9.52 4.74 -7.36
C SER A 153 -9.88 5.81 -8.39
N LEU A 154 -9.22 6.96 -8.36
CA LEU A 154 -9.46 8.06 -9.29
C LEU A 154 -9.01 7.73 -10.72
N ARG A 155 -7.97 6.90 -10.87
CA ARG A 155 -7.37 6.55 -12.15
C ARG A 155 -7.69 5.12 -12.61
N ARG A 156 -8.73 4.49 -12.04
CA ARG A 156 -9.10 3.10 -12.38
C ARG A 156 -9.56 2.90 -13.83
N MET A 157 -10.05 3.96 -14.44
CA MET A 157 -10.48 3.99 -15.84
C MET A 157 -9.48 4.79 -16.69
N SER A 158 -9.61 4.72 -18.01
CA SER A 158 -8.94 5.67 -18.89
C SER A 158 -9.40 7.09 -18.56
N HIS A 159 -8.46 8.00 -18.44
CA HIS A 159 -8.74 9.35 -17.94
C HIS A 159 -7.86 10.40 -18.63
N TYR A 160 -8.35 11.63 -18.62
CA TYR A 160 -7.54 12.77 -18.98
C TYR A 160 -6.64 13.15 -17.80
N ASP A 161 -5.33 13.10 -18.04
CA ASP A 161 -4.35 13.52 -17.03
C ASP A 161 -4.02 15.01 -17.22
N TYR A 162 -4.55 15.80 -16.31
CA TYR A 162 -4.38 17.26 -16.31
C TYR A 162 -2.91 17.71 -16.29
N TRP A 163 -2.05 16.95 -15.61
CA TRP A 163 -0.65 17.33 -15.42
C TRP A 163 0.18 17.17 -16.69
N SER A 164 0.00 16.08 -17.40
CA SER A 164 0.69 15.79 -18.66
C SER A 164 -0.07 16.26 -19.91
N ASP A 165 -1.31 16.75 -19.75
CA ASP A 165 -2.20 17.17 -20.83
C ASP A 165 -2.42 16.06 -21.87
N LYS A 166 -2.70 14.84 -21.40
CA LYS A 166 -2.85 13.65 -22.24
C LYS A 166 -3.93 12.70 -21.72
N MET A 167 -4.51 11.93 -22.62
CA MET A 167 -5.27 10.75 -22.25
C MET A 167 -4.31 9.66 -21.75
N LYS A 168 -4.63 9.06 -20.60
CA LYS A 168 -3.91 7.95 -19.97
C LYS A 168 -4.79 6.71 -19.95
N HIS A 169 -4.16 5.55 -19.96
CA HIS A 169 -4.85 4.29 -19.69
C HIS A 169 -5.29 4.21 -18.23
N SER A 170 -6.01 3.15 -17.89
CA SER A 170 -6.21 2.77 -16.50
C SER A 170 -4.87 2.65 -15.78
N ILE A 171 -4.81 3.10 -14.54
CA ILE A 171 -3.63 2.95 -13.69
C ILE A 171 -3.22 1.47 -13.51
N LEU A 172 -4.16 0.53 -13.65
CA LEU A 172 -3.87 -0.89 -13.63
C LEU A 172 -2.88 -1.27 -14.74
N ILE A 173 -3.10 -0.74 -15.94
CA ILE A 173 -2.23 -0.96 -17.11
C ILE A 173 -0.91 -0.19 -16.94
N ASP A 174 -0.99 1.09 -16.62
CA ASP A 174 0.18 1.97 -16.54
C ASP A 174 1.15 1.58 -15.40
N SER A 175 0.64 0.97 -14.32
CA SER A 175 1.44 0.48 -13.19
C SER A 175 1.96 -0.95 -13.36
N GLY A 176 1.36 -1.74 -14.25
CA GLY A 176 1.62 -3.17 -14.35
C GLY A 176 1.21 -3.96 -13.10
N ALA A 177 0.26 -3.44 -12.33
CA ALA A 177 -0.36 -4.15 -11.21
C ALA A 177 -1.34 -5.21 -11.72
N ASP A 178 -1.70 -6.17 -10.87
CA ASP A 178 -2.57 -7.28 -11.24
C ASP A 178 -4.03 -7.00 -10.86
N ILE A 179 -4.26 -6.36 -9.71
CA ILE A 179 -5.59 -6.10 -9.16
C ILE A 179 -5.70 -4.63 -8.71
N ILE A 180 -6.88 -4.07 -8.92
CA ILE A 180 -7.29 -2.77 -8.35
C ILE A 180 -8.41 -3.00 -7.32
N SER A 181 -8.16 -2.60 -6.08
CA SER A 181 -9.19 -2.47 -5.04
C SER A 181 -9.53 -1.00 -4.89
N TYR A 182 -10.65 -0.57 -5.44
CA TYR A 182 -11.05 0.84 -5.43
C TYR A 182 -12.15 1.12 -4.40
N GLY A 183 -12.28 2.38 -4.00
CA GLY A 183 -13.24 2.78 -2.97
C GLY A 183 -12.82 2.34 -1.58
N MET A 184 -13.77 1.83 -0.81
CA MET A 184 -13.56 1.27 0.53
C MET A 184 -13.14 -0.20 0.39
N GLY A 185 -11.83 -0.46 0.52
CA GLY A 185 -11.22 -1.75 0.19
C GLY A 185 -11.31 -2.83 1.26
N GLU A 186 -12.00 -2.60 2.39
CA GLU A 186 -11.99 -3.49 3.54
C GLU A 186 -12.55 -4.89 3.22
N HIS A 187 -13.66 -4.95 2.50
CA HIS A 187 -14.25 -6.23 2.10
C HIS A 187 -13.44 -6.90 0.99
N SER A 188 -13.15 -6.15 -0.06
CA SER A 188 -12.45 -6.70 -1.24
C SER A 188 -11.06 -7.22 -0.90
N ILE A 189 -10.31 -6.58 0.01
CA ILE A 189 -8.97 -7.05 0.35
C ILE A 189 -8.99 -8.38 1.11
N VAL A 190 -10.02 -8.63 1.92
CA VAL A 190 -10.18 -9.91 2.62
C VAL A 190 -10.49 -11.02 1.61
N GLU A 191 -11.43 -10.79 0.69
CA GLU A 191 -11.79 -11.74 -0.35
C GLU A 191 -10.60 -12.04 -1.28
N ILE A 192 -9.83 -11.01 -1.66
CA ILE A 192 -8.58 -11.18 -2.44
C ILE A 192 -7.58 -12.03 -1.66
N ALA A 193 -7.40 -11.77 -0.37
CA ALA A 193 -6.45 -12.50 0.46
C ALA A 193 -6.85 -13.97 0.61
N GLU A 194 -8.11 -14.26 0.86
CA GLU A 194 -8.65 -15.63 0.96
C GLU A 194 -8.51 -16.39 -0.36
N ALA A 195 -8.77 -15.73 -1.47
CA ALA A 195 -8.65 -16.33 -2.79
C ALA A 195 -7.19 -16.62 -3.18
N LEU A 196 -6.27 -15.70 -2.91
CA LEU A 196 -4.83 -15.93 -3.12
C LEU A 196 -4.30 -17.04 -2.21
N GLU A 197 -4.78 -17.12 -0.97
CA GLU A 197 -4.41 -18.21 -0.04
C GLU A 197 -4.93 -19.56 -0.51
N ALA A 198 -6.11 -19.59 -1.12
CA ALA A 198 -6.68 -20.79 -1.76
C ALA A 198 -5.95 -21.19 -3.06
N GLY A 199 -4.97 -20.39 -3.50
CA GLY A 199 -4.18 -20.66 -4.71
C GLY A 199 -4.89 -20.30 -6.02
N ILE A 200 -5.92 -19.46 -5.97
CA ILE A 200 -6.61 -18.95 -7.17
C ILE A 200 -5.65 -17.99 -7.90
N ASP A 201 -5.51 -18.18 -9.22
CA ASP A 201 -4.65 -17.29 -10.03
C ASP A 201 -5.22 -15.86 -10.01
N VAL A 202 -4.34 -14.90 -9.87
CA VAL A 202 -4.68 -13.46 -9.88
C VAL A 202 -5.50 -13.06 -11.11
N LYS A 203 -5.24 -13.70 -12.24
CA LYS A 203 -5.97 -13.44 -13.50
C LYS A 203 -7.45 -13.81 -13.42
N ASP A 204 -7.76 -14.82 -12.61
CA ASP A 204 -9.14 -15.27 -12.41
C ASP A 204 -9.88 -14.40 -11.40
N LEU A 205 -9.13 -13.72 -10.51
CA LEU A 205 -9.68 -12.79 -9.51
C LEU A 205 -10.21 -11.49 -10.11
N SER A 206 -9.63 -11.01 -11.19
CA SER A 206 -10.04 -9.74 -11.82
C SER A 206 -11.49 -9.75 -12.33
N LEU A 207 -12.07 -10.91 -12.53
CA LEU A 207 -13.46 -11.10 -12.96
C LEU A 207 -14.46 -11.06 -11.79
N ILE A 208 -14.00 -11.27 -10.56
CA ILE A 208 -14.86 -11.39 -9.37
C ILE A 208 -15.05 -10.02 -8.71
N HIS A 209 -14.10 -9.10 -8.84
CA HIS A 209 -14.06 -7.83 -8.10
C HIS A 209 -14.46 -6.59 -8.90
N ILE A 210 -15.10 -6.75 -10.06
CA ILE A 210 -15.60 -5.63 -10.86
C ILE A 210 -16.92 -5.04 -10.29
N SER A 211 -17.60 -5.74 -9.39
CA SER A 211 -18.82 -5.27 -8.80
C SER A 211 -18.61 -4.79 -7.36
N GLU A 212 -18.44 -3.47 -7.17
CA GLU A 212 -18.91 -2.92 -5.90
C GLU A 212 -20.41 -3.21 -5.78
N PRO A 213 -20.88 -3.81 -4.69
CA PRO A 213 -22.28 -3.66 -4.34
C PRO A 213 -22.46 -2.22 -3.88
N THR A 214 -22.62 -1.30 -4.79
CA THR A 214 -23.28 -0.05 -4.48
C THR A 214 -24.73 -0.40 -4.22
N ARG A 215 -25.01 -0.92 -3.04
CA ARG A 215 -26.35 -0.77 -2.47
C ARG A 215 -26.50 0.72 -2.20
N LEU A 216 -27.00 1.40 -3.21
CA LEU A 216 -27.84 2.55 -3.01
C LEU A 216 -29.09 2.02 -2.30
N ASP A 217 -29.00 1.83 -1.00
CA ASP A 217 -30.20 1.78 -0.16
C ASP A 217 -30.69 3.21 -0.13
N VAL A 218 -31.60 3.41 -1.05
CA VAL A 218 -32.43 4.58 -1.28
C VAL A 218 -33.12 4.95 0.04
N ILE A 219 -33.00 6.20 0.36
CA ILE A 219 -33.87 6.98 1.23
C ILE A 219 -35.32 6.82 0.78
#